data_3ed6b0f5395ee05a648de0856bbfacc4
#
_entry.id   3ed6b0f5395ee05a648de0856bbfacc4
#
_cell.length_a   1.000
_cell.length_b   1.000
_cell.length_c   1.000
_cell.angle_alpha   90.00
_cell.angle_beta   90.00
_cell.angle_gamma   90.00
#
_symmetry.space_group_name_H-M   'P 1'
#
loop_
_entity.id
_entity.type
_entity.pdbx_description
1 polymer ?
#
loop_
_entity_poly.entity_id
_entity_poly.type
_entity_poly.pdbx_seq_one_letter_code
_entity_poly.pdbx_strand_id
1 'polypeptide(L)'
;MNNRGFTLIELVVAIVILGIGVGAFITLINSSTVASIDPLVKQQANAVARAYLEEILLQSFCDPDIAGDCTATCSTGSTCSNAGCTENTGAAETRPTFDDVCDYDTPAIVNAVVTDQLGNPLPDLSDYRVSVDVIDGAGADLNGLSAVSSQSLRVDVTVNHINLADVDVTVSGYRTNY
;
A
#
# COMPACT_ATOMS: atom_id res chain seq x y z
N MET A 1 24.16 50.40 -47.66
CA MET A 1 23.72 49.56 -46.52
C MET A 1 23.42 50.51 -45.36
N ASN A 2 22.13 50.68 -44.98
CA ASN A 2 21.73 51.52 -43.87
C ASN A 2 21.94 50.75 -42.55
N ASN A 3 23.00 51.06 -41.85
CA ASN A 3 23.23 50.56 -40.49
C ASN A 3 22.34 51.39 -39.52
N ARG A 4 21.19 50.84 -39.17
CA ARG A 4 20.36 51.39 -38.10
C ARG A 4 20.90 50.83 -36.79
N GLY A 5 21.43 51.70 -35.93
CA GLY A 5 21.86 51.31 -34.58
C GLY A 5 20.64 51.09 -33.68
N PHE A 6 20.73 50.13 -32.74
CA PHE A 6 19.75 49.91 -31.69
C PHE A 6 19.63 51.11 -30.77
N THR A 7 18.44 51.49 -30.43
CA THR A 7 18.20 52.54 -29.44
C THR A 7 18.28 51.96 -28.02
N LEU A 8 18.67 52.78 -27.04
CA LEU A 8 18.78 52.38 -25.64
C LEU A 8 17.44 51.85 -25.09
N ILE A 9 16.33 52.49 -25.51
CA ILE A 9 14.98 52.09 -25.09
C ILE A 9 14.59 50.72 -25.62
N GLU A 10 14.99 50.37 -26.84
CA GLU A 10 14.72 49.08 -27.48
C GLU A 10 15.45 47.97 -26.77
N LEU A 11 16.69 48.19 -26.30
CA LEU A 11 17.46 47.26 -25.52
C LEU A 11 16.82 47.03 -24.14
N VAL A 12 16.37 48.10 -23.46
CA VAL A 12 15.69 47.98 -22.15
C VAL A 12 14.39 47.18 -22.27
N VAL A 13 13.56 47.47 -23.27
CA VAL A 13 12.31 46.76 -23.50
C VAL A 13 12.58 45.28 -23.83
N ALA A 14 13.58 44.99 -24.65
CA ALA A 14 13.97 43.62 -24.96
C ALA A 14 14.37 42.81 -23.71
N ILE A 15 15.17 43.41 -22.82
CA ILE A 15 15.58 42.72 -21.56
C ILE A 15 14.39 42.47 -20.64
N VAL A 16 13.45 43.45 -20.53
CA VAL A 16 12.24 43.29 -19.72
C VAL A 16 11.36 42.15 -20.25
N ILE A 17 11.13 42.13 -21.57
CA ILE A 17 10.32 41.05 -22.18
C ILE A 17 10.99 39.69 -22.00
N LEU A 18 12.30 39.61 -22.22
CA LEU A 18 13.06 38.35 -21.98
C LEU A 18 13.00 37.90 -20.51
N GLY A 19 13.14 38.85 -19.57
CA GLY A 19 13.05 38.53 -18.14
C GLY A 19 11.70 37.91 -17.73
N ILE A 20 10.59 38.49 -18.22
CA ILE A 20 9.24 38.00 -17.99
C ILE A 20 9.08 36.61 -18.66
N GLY A 21 9.55 36.45 -19.89
CA GLY A 21 9.45 35.21 -20.64
C GLY A 21 10.19 34.04 -19.97
N VAL A 22 11.42 34.29 -19.52
CA VAL A 22 12.23 33.30 -18.80
C VAL A 22 11.58 32.92 -17.46
N GLY A 23 11.05 33.90 -16.70
CA GLY A 23 10.35 33.62 -15.44
C GLY A 23 9.12 32.76 -15.64
N ALA A 24 8.31 33.02 -16.64
CA ALA A 24 7.14 32.19 -16.98
C ALA A 24 7.54 30.78 -17.42
N PHE A 25 8.62 30.64 -18.17
CA PHE A 25 9.11 29.34 -18.63
C PHE A 25 9.62 28.44 -17.47
N ILE A 26 10.33 29.02 -16.51
CA ILE A 26 10.79 28.31 -15.31
C ILE A 26 9.60 27.78 -14.50
N THR A 27 8.53 28.58 -14.34
CA THR A 27 7.32 28.16 -13.63
C THR A 27 6.63 26.98 -14.31
N LEU A 28 6.56 26.97 -15.64
CA LEU A 28 6.00 25.86 -16.41
C LEU A 28 6.81 24.57 -16.27
N ILE A 29 8.13 24.66 -16.29
CA ILE A 29 8.99 23.47 -16.10
C ILE A 29 8.78 22.90 -14.71
N ASN A 30 8.76 23.72 -13.66
CA ASN A 30 8.57 23.24 -12.30
C ASN A 30 7.21 22.53 -12.12
N SER A 31 6.13 23.12 -12.64
CA SER A 31 4.80 22.48 -12.54
C SER A 31 4.72 21.17 -13.33
N SER A 32 5.36 21.07 -14.48
CA SER A 32 5.41 19.85 -15.29
C SER A 32 6.21 18.73 -14.62
N THR A 33 7.28 19.06 -13.90
CA THR A 33 8.13 18.08 -13.22
C THR A 33 7.40 17.47 -12.02
N VAL A 34 6.75 18.28 -11.20
CA VAL A 34 5.95 17.80 -10.05
C VAL A 34 4.82 16.89 -10.52
N ALA A 35 4.06 17.29 -11.55
CA ALA A 35 2.97 16.49 -12.10
C ALA A 35 3.41 15.13 -12.68
N SER A 36 4.69 14.95 -12.98
CA SER A 36 5.23 13.70 -13.53
C SER A 36 5.71 12.72 -12.46
N ILE A 37 6.06 13.19 -11.27
CA ILE A 37 6.57 12.38 -10.16
C ILE A 37 5.43 11.67 -9.43
N ASP A 38 4.30 12.34 -9.20
CA ASP A 38 3.15 11.79 -8.48
C ASP A 38 2.64 10.43 -9.01
N PRO A 39 2.43 10.24 -10.33
CA PRO A 39 1.93 8.96 -10.84
C PRO A 39 2.95 7.83 -10.65
N LEU A 40 4.24 8.11 -10.71
CA LEU A 40 5.28 7.10 -10.51
C LEU A 40 5.31 6.60 -9.07
N VAL A 41 5.26 7.51 -8.10
CA VAL A 41 5.24 7.18 -6.68
C VAL A 41 3.97 6.38 -6.32
N LYS A 42 2.81 6.76 -6.86
CA LYS A 42 1.55 6.01 -6.69
C LYS A 42 1.62 4.60 -7.32
N GLN A 43 2.28 4.46 -8.47
CA GLN A 43 2.50 3.16 -9.10
C GLN A 43 3.42 2.27 -8.24
N GLN A 44 4.46 2.84 -7.66
CA GLN A 44 5.34 2.11 -6.73
C GLN A 44 4.58 1.67 -5.48
N ALA A 45 3.80 2.56 -4.85
CA ALA A 45 2.96 2.21 -3.71
C ALA A 45 1.97 1.08 -4.04
N ASN A 46 1.32 1.15 -5.20
CA ASN A 46 0.41 0.10 -5.67
C ASN A 46 1.14 -1.24 -5.91
N ALA A 47 2.35 -1.20 -6.47
CA ALA A 47 3.15 -2.42 -6.67
C ALA A 47 3.54 -3.07 -5.33
N VAL A 48 3.93 -2.28 -4.34
CA VAL A 48 4.23 -2.76 -2.99
C VAL A 48 2.98 -3.36 -2.34
N ALA A 49 1.85 -2.64 -2.38
CA ALA A 49 0.60 -3.12 -1.80
C ALA A 49 0.15 -4.45 -2.42
N ARG A 50 0.26 -4.59 -3.74
CA ARG A 50 -0.06 -5.86 -4.44
C ARG A 50 0.89 -6.98 -4.08
N ALA A 51 2.19 -6.71 -3.97
CA ALA A 51 3.17 -7.73 -3.59
C ALA A 51 2.88 -8.32 -2.20
N TYR A 52 2.55 -7.45 -1.23
CA TYR A 52 2.13 -7.89 0.10
C TYR A 52 0.82 -8.67 0.04
N LEU A 53 -0.18 -8.16 -0.68
CA LEU A 53 -1.47 -8.84 -0.79
C LEU A 53 -1.32 -10.22 -1.43
N GLU A 54 -0.56 -10.35 -2.51
CA GLU A 54 -0.30 -11.63 -3.17
C GLU A 54 0.42 -12.61 -2.24
N GLU A 55 1.38 -12.13 -1.45
CA GLU A 55 2.07 -12.94 -0.44
C GLU A 55 1.08 -13.45 0.61
N ILE A 56 0.26 -12.57 1.18
CA ILE A 56 -0.72 -12.93 2.22
C ILE A 56 -1.76 -13.91 1.68
N LEU A 57 -2.25 -13.71 0.47
CA LEU A 57 -3.26 -14.60 -0.13
C LEU A 57 -2.71 -16.00 -0.47
N LEU A 58 -1.40 -16.20 -0.47
CA LEU A 58 -0.77 -17.51 -0.62
C LEU A 58 -0.65 -18.28 0.69
N GLN A 59 -0.78 -17.60 1.83
CA GLN A 59 -0.70 -18.24 3.14
C GLN A 59 -1.94 -19.08 3.45
N SER A 60 -1.83 -19.92 4.48
CA SER A 60 -2.93 -20.71 4.97
C SER A 60 -4.09 -19.82 5.42
N PHE A 61 -5.32 -20.30 5.28
CA PHE A 61 -6.48 -19.61 5.84
C PHE A 61 -6.52 -19.74 7.37
N CYS A 62 -6.03 -20.84 7.87
CA CYS A 62 -6.02 -21.27 9.26
C CYS A 62 -4.59 -21.42 9.73
N ASP A 63 -4.35 -21.13 11.01
CA ASP A 63 -3.05 -21.31 11.65
C ASP A 63 -2.70 -22.81 11.74
N PRO A 64 -1.65 -23.29 11.05
CA PRO A 64 -1.25 -24.67 11.07
C PRO A 64 -0.63 -25.11 12.41
N ASP A 65 -0.15 -24.17 13.21
CA ASP A 65 0.48 -24.42 14.51
C ASP A 65 -0.55 -24.63 15.63
N ILE A 66 -1.80 -24.23 15.43
CA ILE A 66 -2.90 -24.44 16.35
C ILE A 66 -3.64 -25.73 16.00
N ALA A 67 -3.42 -26.78 16.79
CA ALA A 67 -4.08 -28.05 16.58
C ALA A 67 -5.61 -27.93 16.71
N GLY A 68 -6.33 -28.15 15.62
CA GLY A 68 -7.79 -28.07 15.56
C GLY A 68 -8.32 -26.75 15.09
N ASP A 69 -7.47 -25.80 14.76
CA ASP A 69 -7.89 -24.63 14.01
C ASP A 69 -8.41 -25.05 12.65
N CYS A 70 -9.52 -24.46 12.22
CA CYS A 70 -10.19 -24.81 10.97
C CYS A 70 -10.33 -26.30 10.66
N THR A 71 -10.45 -27.17 11.64
CA THR A 71 -10.87 -28.56 11.33
C THR A 71 -12.15 -28.49 10.49
N ALA A 72 -12.09 -29.04 9.31
CA ALA A 72 -12.96 -28.89 8.14
C ALA A 72 -14.45 -29.23 8.34
N THR A 73 -14.94 -29.23 9.54
CA THR A 73 -16.33 -29.43 9.88
C THR A 73 -16.81 -28.36 10.85
N CYS A 74 -16.96 -27.15 10.34
CA CYS A 74 -17.98 -26.28 10.92
C CYS A 74 -19.32 -26.93 10.63
N SER A 75 -19.74 -27.87 11.50
CA SER A 75 -21.08 -28.40 11.47
C SER A 75 -22.04 -27.22 11.59
N THR A 76 -23.06 -27.21 10.76
CA THR A 76 -24.16 -26.26 10.81
C THR A 76 -24.63 -26.04 12.25
N GLY A 77 -24.23 -24.93 12.87
CA GLY A 77 -24.58 -24.58 14.25
C GLY A 77 -23.41 -24.53 15.25
N SER A 78 -22.22 -24.89 14.89
CA SER A 78 -21.00 -24.62 15.67
C SER A 78 -20.44 -23.29 15.22
N THR A 79 -20.33 -22.35 16.15
CA THR A 79 -19.45 -21.20 15.95
C THR A 79 -18.03 -21.80 15.82
N CYS A 80 -17.41 -21.66 14.65
CA CYS A 80 -15.97 -21.82 14.56
C CYS A 80 -15.40 -20.76 15.49
N SER A 81 -14.92 -21.16 16.65
CA SER A 81 -14.48 -20.24 17.69
C SER A 81 -13.19 -19.48 17.31
N ASN A 82 -12.66 -19.76 16.15
CA ASN A 82 -11.45 -19.16 15.59
C ASN A 82 -11.73 -18.53 14.23
N ALA A 83 -12.92 -17.98 14.08
CA ALA A 83 -13.35 -17.21 12.94
C ALA A 83 -12.89 -15.76 13.10
N GLY A 84 -11.63 -15.52 12.95
CA GLY A 84 -11.08 -14.21 13.02
C GLY A 84 -9.66 -14.24 13.57
N CYS A 85 -8.87 -13.30 13.18
CA CYS A 85 -7.50 -13.10 13.66
C CYS A 85 -7.41 -12.73 15.16
N THR A 86 -8.41 -13.15 15.97
CA THR A 86 -8.46 -12.87 17.41
C THR A 86 -7.59 -13.80 18.24
N GLU A 87 -7.09 -14.87 17.65
CA GLU A 87 -6.34 -15.92 18.34
C GLU A 87 -4.83 -15.88 18.05
N ASN A 88 -4.27 -14.75 17.73
CA ASN A 88 -2.80 -14.57 17.73
C ASN A 88 -2.29 -14.62 19.19
N THR A 89 -2.68 -15.69 19.93
CA THR A 89 -2.25 -16.01 21.30
C THR A 89 -1.02 -16.91 21.31
N GLY A 90 -0.51 -17.28 20.13
CA GLY A 90 0.78 -17.93 19.94
C GLY A 90 1.93 -16.99 20.29
N ALA A 91 3.13 -17.52 20.41
CA ALA A 91 4.34 -16.71 20.55
C ALA A 91 4.37 -15.68 19.39
N ALA A 92 4.59 -14.40 19.74
CA ALA A 92 4.61 -13.32 18.75
C ALA A 92 5.48 -13.72 17.55
N GLU A 93 4.84 -14.09 16.46
CA GLU A 93 5.52 -14.49 15.24
C GLU A 93 6.18 -13.29 14.58
N THR A 94 7.17 -13.56 13.80
CA THR A 94 7.91 -12.55 13.03
C THR A 94 7.76 -12.85 11.55
N ARG A 95 7.93 -11.86 10.72
CA ARG A 95 7.73 -11.96 9.27
C ARG A 95 8.26 -13.26 8.61
N PRO A 96 9.46 -13.77 8.98
CA PRO A 96 9.97 -15.02 8.41
C PRO A 96 9.20 -16.30 8.80
N THR A 97 8.39 -16.23 9.86
CA THR A 97 7.63 -17.37 10.38
C THR A 97 6.13 -17.25 10.14
N PHE A 98 5.67 -16.18 9.50
CA PHE A 98 4.27 -16.04 9.13
C PHE A 98 3.85 -17.13 8.16
N ASP A 99 2.86 -17.95 8.55
CA ASP A 99 2.39 -19.08 7.75
C ASP A 99 0.87 -19.11 7.55
N ASP A 100 0.15 -18.17 8.20
CA ASP A 100 -1.27 -17.93 7.95
C ASP A 100 -1.58 -16.47 7.67
N VAL A 101 -2.83 -16.21 7.26
CA VAL A 101 -3.29 -14.85 6.89
C VAL A 101 -3.34 -13.92 8.10
N CYS A 102 -3.68 -14.46 9.28
CA CYS A 102 -3.90 -13.67 10.48
C CYS A 102 -2.59 -13.17 11.12
N ASP A 103 -1.46 -13.80 10.82
CA ASP A 103 -0.14 -13.34 11.26
C ASP A 103 0.20 -11.94 10.78
N TYR A 104 -0.41 -11.53 9.66
CA TYR A 104 -0.21 -10.21 9.10
C TYR A 104 -1.05 -9.14 9.79
N ASP A 105 -2.07 -9.49 10.59
CA ASP A 105 -2.84 -8.56 11.40
C ASP A 105 -2.18 -8.30 12.76
N THR A 106 -0.98 -7.81 12.70
CA THR A 106 -0.17 -7.54 13.89
C THR A 106 0.20 -6.08 14.00
N PRO A 107 0.28 -5.51 15.23
CA PRO A 107 0.79 -4.15 15.43
C PRO A 107 2.17 -3.90 14.81
N ALA A 108 2.96 -4.97 14.58
CA ALA A 108 4.26 -4.86 13.94
C ALA A 108 4.18 -4.44 12.46
N ILE A 109 3.04 -4.67 11.79
CA ILE A 109 2.81 -4.28 10.38
C ILE A 109 1.85 -3.08 10.27
N VAL A 110 1.62 -2.35 11.33
CA VAL A 110 0.88 -1.09 11.28
C VAL A 110 1.84 0.06 11.09
N ASN A 111 1.75 0.75 9.94
CA ASN A 111 2.66 1.85 9.56
C ASN A 111 4.15 1.43 9.61
N ALA A 112 4.41 0.19 9.22
CA ALA A 112 5.74 -0.40 9.23
C ALA A 112 6.57 0.01 8.01
N VAL A 113 7.89 -0.07 8.13
CA VAL A 113 8.80 0.04 6.97
C VAL A 113 8.57 -1.17 6.05
N VAL A 114 8.62 -0.94 4.74
CA VAL A 114 8.51 -2.03 3.77
C VAL A 114 9.69 -2.98 3.91
N THR A 115 9.39 -4.26 4.10
CA THR A 115 10.38 -5.34 4.29
C THR A 115 10.21 -6.43 3.23
N ASP A 116 11.25 -7.22 3.02
CA ASP A 116 11.17 -8.50 2.31
C ASP A 116 10.51 -9.58 3.18
N GLN A 117 10.32 -10.79 2.65
CA GLN A 117 9.74 -11.93 3.38
C GLN A 117 10.61 -12.40 4.55
N LEU A 118 11.89 -12.05 4.59
CA LEU A 118 12.79 -12.34 5.69
C LEU A 118 12.78 -11.25 6.77
N GLY A 119 11.94 -10.22 6.63
CA GLY A 119 11.85 -9.10 7.56
C GLY A 119 12.94 -8.04 7.38
N ASN A 120 13.77 -8.10 6.33
CA ASN A 120 14.80 -7.10 6.11
C ASN A 120 14.19 -5.87 5.44
N PRO A 121 14.47 -4.65 5.96
CA PRO A 121 14.00 -3.41 5.33
C PRO A 121 14.55 -3.26 3.91
N LEU A 122 13.72 -2.79 2.98
CA LEU A 122 14.12 -2.46 1.62
C LEU A 122 14.55 -0.99 1.54
N PRO A 123 15.87 -0.69 1.37
CA PRO A 123 16.40 0.68 1.46
C PRO A 123 15.77 1.63 0.43
N ASP A 124 15.49 1.13 -0.78
CA ASP A 124 14.89 1.92 -1.88
C ASP A 124 13.42 2.28 -1.63
N LEU A 125 12.77 1.66 -0.63
CA LEU A 125 11.39 1.87 -0.22
C LEU A 125 11.27 2.45 1.19
N SER A 126 12.34 3.04 1.71
CA SER A 126 12.42 3.60 3.08
C SER A 126 11.40 4.70 3.37
N ASP A 127 10.91 5.38 2.35
CA ASP A 127 9.90 6.45 2.47
C ASP A 127 8.45 5.93 2.42
N TYR A 128 8.27 4.65 2.15
CA TYR A 128 6.96 4.00 2.17
C TYR A 128 6.70 3.33 3.51
N ARG A 129 5.41 3.31 3.88
CA ARG A 129 4.91 2.59 5.04
C ARG A 129 3.80 1.67 4.61
N VAL A 130 3.78 0.48 5.18
CA VAL A 130 2.76 -0.53 4.92
C VAL A 130 1.95 -0.78 6.18
N SER A 131 0.66 -0.94 6.01
CA SER A 131 -0.26 -1.42 7.03
C SER A 131 -1.09 -2.54 6.44
N VAL A 132 -1.29 -3.58 7.19
CA VAL A 132 -2.16 -4.70 6.84
C VAL A 132 -3.28 -4.77 7.87
N ASP A 133 -4.50 -4.96 7.41
CA ASP A 133 -5.70 -5.14 8.21
C ASP A 133 -6.45 -6.37 7.68
N VAL A 134 -6.62 -7.37 8.50
CA VAL A 134 -7.35 -8.57 8.16
C VAL A 134 -8.72 -8.51 8.81
N ILE A 135 -9.74 -8.40 7.98
CA ILE A 135 -11.11 -8.17 8.41
C ILE A 135 -11.86 -9.49 8.34
N ASP A 136 -12.44 -9.84 9.47
CA ASP A 136 -13.40 -10.93 9.65
C ASP A 136 -14.82 -10.39 9.85
N GLY A 137 -15.80 -11.27 9.97
CA GLY A 137 -17.18 -10.88 10.22
C GLY A 137 -17.85 -10.17 9.04
N ALA A 138 -18.88 -9.37 9.33
CA ALA A 138 -19.76 -8.78 8.31
C ALA A 138 -19.04 -7.87 7.29
N GLY A 139 -17.83 -7.39 7.60
CA GLY A 139 -17.00 -6.59 6.70
C GLY A 139 -16.30 -7.38 5.62
N ALA A 140 -16.18 -8.70 5.78
CA ALA A 140 -15.50 -9.61 4.86
C ALA A 140 -16.47 -10.53 4.10
N ASP A 141 -17.78 -10.27 4.16
CA ASP A 141 -18.76 -11.06 3.43
C ASP A 141 -18.55 -10.94 1.91
N LEU A 142 -18.36 -12.07 1.26
CA LEU A 142 -18.24 -12.19 -0.18
C LEU A 142 -19.45 -12.95 -0.73
N ASN A 143 -20.22 -12.34 -1.57
CA ASN A 143 -21.45 -12.80 -2.22
C ASN A 143 -21.77 -14.33 -2.11
N GLY A 144 -22.45 -14.73 -1.04
CA GLY A 144 -22.80 -16.13 -0.76
C GLY A 144 -21.84 -16.88 0.14
N LEU A 145 -20.69 -16.29 0.49
CA LEU A 145 -19.78 -16.77 1.52
C LEU A 145 -19.82 -15.80 2.69
N SER A 146 -20.06 -16.30 3.88
CA SER A 146 -20.18 -15.47 5.08
C SER A 146 -18.88 -15.53 5.88
N ALA A 147 -18.29 -14.38 6.12
CA ALA A 147 -17.15 -14.26 7.02
C ALA A 147 -17.50 -14.62 8.47
N VAL A 148 -18.77 -14.38 8.86
CA VAL A 148 -19.30 -14.81 10.18
C VAL A 148 -19.24 -16.34 10.36
N SER A 149 -19.21 -17.09 9.26
CA SER A 149 -19.06 -18.56 9.27
C SER A 149 -17.63 -19.01 9.02
N SER A 150 -16.65 -18.14 9.12
CA SER A 150 -15.23 -18.42 8.82
C SER A 150 -15.00 -18.96 7.41
N GLN A 151 -15.75 -18.46 6.44
CA GLN A 151 -15.63 -18.89 5.05
C GLN A 151 -14.80 -17.95 4.21
N SER A 152 -14.64 -16.72 4.67
CA SER A 152 -13.86 -15.68 3.98
C SER A 152 -13.24 -14.68 4.95
N LEU A 153 -12.05 -14.23 4.61
CA LEU A 153 -11.36 -13.09 5.23
C LEU A 153 -11.13 -12.04 4.15
N ARG A 154 -11.26 -10.77 4.49
CA ARG A 154 -10.85 -9.67 3.64
C ARG A 154 -9.53 -9.12 4.15
N VAL A 155 -8.57 -9.01 3.27
CA VAL A 155 -7.25 -8.44 3.56
C VAL A 155 -7.15 -7.09 2.88
N ASP A 156 -6.95 -6.04 3.65
CA ASP A 156 -6.71 -4.69 3.17
C ASP A 156 -5.23 -4.34 3.41
N VAL A 157 -4.51 -4.10 2.32
CA VAL A 157 -3.11 -3.65 2.38
C VAL A 157 -3.04 -2.19 1.99
N THR A 158 -2.64 -1.34 2.91
CA THR A 158 -2.49 0.11 2.70
C THR A 158 -1.02 0.48 2.66
N VAL A 159 -0.61 1.20 1.62
CA VAL A 159 0.74 1.75 1.48
C VAL A 159 0.66 3.25 1.32
N ASN A 160 1.32 3.96 2.20
CA ASN A 160 1.44 5.42 2.19
C ASN A 160 2.90 5.87 2.10
N HIS A 161 3.11 7.12 1.66
CA HIS A 161 4.44 7.72 1.55
C HIS A 161 4.61 8.81 2.60
N ILE A 162 5.69 8.78 3.38
CA ILE A 162 5.88 9.67 4.56
C ILE A 162 5.96 11.16 4.21
N ASN A 163 6.44 11.50 3.00
CA ASN A 163 6.65 12.88 2.56
C ASN A 163 5.58 13.37 1.57
N LEU A 164 4.66 12.53 1.12
CA LEU A 164 3.65 12.83 0.11
C LEU A 164 2.28 12.35 0.59
N ALA A 165 1.53 13.25 1.22
CA ALA A 165 0.22 12.92 1.84
C ALA A 165 -0.83 12.42 0.82
N ASP A 166 -0.66 12.74 -0.47
CA ASP A 166 -1.57 12.32 -1.55
C ASP A 166 -1.29 10.89 -2.04
N VAL A 167 -0.23 10.25 -1.51
CA VAL A 167 0.12 8.85 -1.81
C VAL A 167 -0.34 7.98 -0.67
N ASP A 168 -1.57 7.51 -0.80
CA ASP A 168 -2.23 6.57 0.08
C ASP A 168 -3.01 5.59 -0.81
N VAL A 169 -2.55 4.35 -0.87
CA VAL A 169 -3.07 3.33 -1.77
C VAL A 169 -3.48 2.11 -0.95
N THR A 170 -4.76 1.77 -1.00
CA THR A 170 -5.27 0.53 -0.39
C THR A 170 -5.66 -0.45 -1.49
N VAL A 171 -5.20 -1.68 -1.36
CA VAL A 171 -5.59 -2.81 -2.22
C VAL A 171 -6.22 -3.88 -1.34
N SER A 172 -7.40 -4.33 -1.74
CA SER A 172 -8.15 -5.34 -1.00
C SER A 172 -8.21 -6.66 -1.75
N GLY A 173 -8.13 -7.76 -1.01
CA GLY A 173 -8.32 -9.11 -1.52
C GLY A 173 -9.13 -9.97 -0.55
N TYR A 174 -9.53 -11.15 -1.01
CA TYR A 174 -10.27 -12.09 -0.18
C TYR A 174 -9.56 -13.43 -0.16
N ARG A 175 -9.44 -14.01 1.01
CA ARG A 175 -9.01 -15.39 1.23
C ARG A 175 -10.21 -16.22 1.65
N THR A 176 -10.42 -17.33 1.00
CA THR A 176 -11.56 -18.23 1.29
C THR A 176 -11.05 -19.54 1.82
N ASN A 177 -11.84 -20.14 2.71
CA ASN A 177 -11.56 -21.44 3.30
C ASN A 177 -12.14 -22.55 2.39
N TYR A 178 -11.30 -23.12 1.51
CA TYR A 178 -11.62 -24.24 0.63
C TYR A 178 -10.57 -25.35 0.77
#